data_6ef7b060577a1d02dd476aae8def6519
#
_entry.id   6ef7b060577a1d02dd476aae8def6519
#
_cell.length_a   1.000
_cell.length_b   1.000
_cell.length_c   1.000
_cell.angle_alpha   90.00
_cell.angle_beta   90.00
_cell.angle_gamma   90.00
#
_symmetry.space_group_name_H-M   'P 1'
#
loop_
_entity.id
_entity.type
_entity.pdbx_description
1 polymer ?
#
loop_
_entity_poly.entity_id
_entity_poly.type
_entity_poly.pdbx_seq_one_letter_code
_entity_poly.pdbx_strand_id
1 'polypeptide(L)'
;MLYKKYIHDYPNWTDWQIDNNQLLPLVANVRLLQGKLLGQMQSLGFELPLEAQLDAVTLEVIKTSEIEGEILNKEQVRSSVARHLGIEHLYNPDTLVTPTREIDAIVEMMLRASFYFNQPLTLDEIFAWHRALFPTGFSGLYKIQAGRLRDDRTGAMQVVSGGYGRTKVHFEAPAAQLLPDELAKFIAWYNEEQPDLDLTLKAGIAHLWFVTLHPFEDGNGRLTRAITERMLAKSDGSARRFYSMSAQILATRSEYYKILESTQKGLTSVTDWLVWFLQTLGQALTMALTRTQRTVDKAQFWHRHRNTTFNERQVMMINRLWGDFFGKLTTKKWAMMTKTSADTALRDINDLVDKGVLIKSAASGRSQSYELSSHADS
;
A
#
# COMPACT_ATOMS: atom_id res chain seq x y z
N MET A 1 -21.63 32.91 -19.99
CA MET A 1 -21.56 31.76 -19.03
C MET A 1 -20.11 31.24 -19.08
N LEU A 2 -19.37 31.27 -17.96
CA LEU A 2 -18.08 30.62 -17.86
C LEU A 2 -18.31 29.12 -18.09
N TYR A 3 -17.59 28.54 -19.04
CA TYR A 3 -17.68 27.10 -19.35
C TYR A 3 -17.07 26.33 -18.17
N LYS A 4 -17.91 25.65 -17.38
CA LYS A 4 -17.48 24.82 -16.27
C LYS A 4 -16.83 23.57 -16.83
N LYS A 5 -15.54 23.40 -16.60
CA LYS A 5 -14.74 22.33 -17.17
C LYS A 5 -14.38 21.27 -16.15
N TYR A 6 -14.23 21.68 -14.89
CA TYR A 6 -13.81 20.82 -13.80
C TYR A 6 -14.79 20.88 -12.64
N ILE A 7 -14.75 19.85 -11.79
CA ILE A 7 -15.64 19.74 -10.64
C ILE A 7 -15.56 20.96 -9.70
N HIS A 8 -14.37 21.51 -9.49
CA HIS A 8 -14.15 22.68 -8.65
C HIS A 8 -14.66 24.02 -9.25
N ASP A 9 -15.10 24.04 -10.52
CA ASP A 9 -15.73 25.20 -11.12
C ASP A 9 -17.21 25.37 -10.71
N TYR A 10 -17.78 24.34 -10.06
CA TYR A 10 -19.17 24.37 -9.61
C TYR A 10 -19.26 25.02 -8.23
N PRO A 11 -20.28 25.90 -7.98
CA PRO A 11 -20.57 26.36 -6.64
C PRO A 11 -20.84 25.18 -5.70
N ASN A 12 -20.31 25.22 -4.51
CA ASN A 12 -20.46 24.15 -3.51
C ASN A 12 -20.04 22.77 -4.06
N TRP A 13 -18.96 22.72 -4.83
CA TRP A 13 -18.46 21.49 -5.45
C TRP A 13 -18.13 20.38 -4.46
N THR A 14 -18.00 20.72 -3.18
CA THR A 14 -17.78 19.81 -2.07
C THR A 14 -19.06 19.22 -1.47
N ASP A 15 -20.24 19.62 -1.97
CA ASP A 15 -21.53 18.99 -1.63
C ASP A 15 -21.67 17.70 -2.47
N TRP A 16 -20.93 16.67 -2.06
CA TRP A 16 -20.79 15.42 -2.79
C TRP A 16 -22.12 14.67 -2.94
N GLN A 17 -22.47 14.30 -4.15
CA GLN A 17 -23.60 13.41 -4.41
C GLN A 17 -23.13 11.96 -4.42
N ILE A 18 -23.77 11.14 -3.59
CA ILE A 18 -23.40 9.75 -3.34
C ILE A 18 -24.64 8.87 -3.49
N ASP A 19 -24.55 7.81 -4.31
CA ASP A 19 -25.57 6.77 -4.39
C ASP A 19 -25.28 5.67 -3.36
N ASN A 20 -25.93 5.75 -2.21
CA ASN A 20 -25.78 4.79 -1.12
C ASN A 20 -26.18 3.36 -1.53
N ASN A 21 -27.09 3.16 -2.47
CA ASN A 21 -27.50 1.82 -2.89
C ASN A 21 -26.35 1.05 -3.56
N GLN A 22 -25.48 1.76 -4.28
CA GLN A 22 -24.29 1.17 -4.89
C GLN A 22 -23.16 0.98 -3.87
N LEU A 23 -23.02 1.86 -2.91
CA LEU A 23 -21.87 1.89 -1.99
C LEU A 23 -22.02 1.00 -0.77
N LEU A 24 -23.22 0.88 -0.19
CA LEU A 24 -23.44 0.10 1.03
C LEU A 24 -22.97 -1.36 0.94
N PRO A 25 -23.22 -2.11 -0.14
CA PRO A 25 -22.70 -3.48 -0.27
C PRO A 25 -21.17 -3.53 -0.26
N LEU A 26 -20.51 -2.55 -0.89
CA LEU A 26 -19.05 -2.46 -0.92
C LEU A 26 -18.47 -2.10 0.44
N VAL A 27 -19.08 -1.13 1.13
CA VAL A 27 -18.71 -0.77 2.51
C VAL A 27 -18.84 -1.99 3.42
N ALA A 28 -19.97 -2.70 3.36
CA ALA A 28 -20.18 -3.91 4.16
C ALA A 28 -19.09 -4.98 3.90
N ASN A 29 -18.73 -5.19 2.64
CA ASN A 29 -17.64 -6.12 2.29
C ASN A 29 -16.29 -5.66 2.82
N VAL A 30 -15.95 -4.37 2.67
CA VAL A 30 -14.69 -3.80 3.20
C VAL A 30 -14.64 -3.95 4.71
N ARG A 31 -15.72 -3.63 5.43
CA ARG A 31 -15.80 -3.77 6.90
C ARG A 31 -15.64 -5.23 7.36
N LEU A 32 -16.23 -6.18 6.62
CA LEU A 32 -16.03 -7.60 6.88
C LEU A 32 -14.56 -8.00 6.72
N LEU A 33 -13.91 -7.57 5.65
CA LEU A 33 -12.50 -7.87 5.39
C LEU A 33 -11.56 -7.21 6.43
N GLN A 34 -11.83 -5.96 6.82
CA GLN A 34 -11.12 -5.27 7.91
C GLN A 34 -11.24 -6.06 9.22
N GLY A 35 -12.46 -6.42 9.61
CA GLY A 35 -12.70 -7.19 10.83
C GLY A 35 -12.00 -8.54 10.83
N LYS A 36 -12.01 -9.28 9.71
CA LYS A 36 -11.29 -10.55 9.55
C LYS A 36 -9.78 -10.35 9.69
N LEU A 37 -9.19 -9.35 9.02
CA LEU A 37 -7.75 -9.10 9.06
C LEU A 37 -7.29 -8.72 10.47
N LEU A 38 -7.97 -7.78 11.11
CA LEU A 38 -7.63 -7.32 12.46
C LEU A 38 -7.81 -8.44 13.49
N GLY A 39 -8.90 -9.22 13.40
CA GLY A 39 -9.14 -10.37 14.29
C GLY A 39 -8.06 -11.45 14.11
N GLN A 40 -7.67 -11.75 12.87
CA GLN A 40 -6.59 -12.69 12.58
C GLN A 40 -5.25 -12.20 13.16
N MET A 41 -4.92 -10.92 13.00
CA MET A 41 -3.70 -10.33 13.57
C MET A 41 -3.67 -10.36 15.09
N GLN A 42 -4.80 -10.14 15.75
CA GLN A 42 -4.91 -10.23 17.21
C GLN A 42 -4.68 -11.64 17.73
N SER A 43 -5.00 -12.67 16.96
CA SER A 43 -4.83 -14.08 17.35
C SER A 43 -3.41 -14.62 17.20
N LEU A 44 -2.50 -13.90 16.52
CA LEU A 44 -1.16 -14.39 16.15
C LEU A 44 -0.04 -14.10 17.17
N GLY A 45 -0.33 -13.60 18.35
CA GLY A 45 0.68 -13.20 19.33
C GLY A 45 1.41 -11.89 18.94
N PHE A 46 2.68 -11.72 19.34
CA PHE A 46 3.36 -10.42 19.22
C PHE A 46 4.25 -10.28 17.98
N GLU A 47 5.03 -11.30 17.62
CA GLU A 47 6.06 -11.19 16.58
C GLU A 47 5.49 -11.16 15.17
N LEU A 48 4.56 -12.06 14.85
CA LEU A 48 3.98 -12.15 13.50
C LEU A 48 3.22 -10.88 13.08
N PRO A 49 2.43 -10.21 13.93
CA PRO A 49 1.84 -8.93 13.59
C PRO A 49 2.85 -7.81 13.37
N LEU A 50 3.99 -7.81 14.08
CA LEU A 50 5.05 -6.82 13.86
C LEU A 50 5.73 -7.03 12.51
N GLU A 51 6.01 -8.27 12.14
CA GLU A 51 6.56 -8.59 10.81
C GLU A 51 5.55 -8.24 9.69
N ALA A 52 4.28 -8.57 9.87
CA ALA A 52 3.23 -8.22 8.91
C ALA A 52 3.07 -6.69 8.76
N GLN A 53 3.16 -5.93 9.85
CA GLN A 53 3.17 -4.48 9.82
C GLN A 53 4.39 -3.93 9.09
N LEU A 54 5.59 -4.44 9.39
CA LEU A 54 6.82 -4.07 8.69
C LEU A 54 6.70 -4.27 7.18
N ASP A 55 6.19 -5.43 6.77
CA ASP A 55 6.01 -5.75 5.35
C ASP A 55 4.98 -4.85 4.67
N ALA A 56 3.85 -4.60 5.33
CA ALA A 56 2.79 -3.75 4.79
C ALA A 56 3.23 -2.30 4.64
N VAL A 57 3.87 -1.72 5.66
CA VAL A 57 4.37 -0.34 5.62
C VAL A 57 5.52 -0.20 4.63
N THR A 58 6.45 -1.18 4.59
CA THR A 58 7.52 -1.20 3.58
C THR A 58 6.94 -1.18 2.16
N LEU A 59 5.93 -2.01 1.92
CA LEU A 59 5.24 -2.07 0.63
C LEU A 59 4.53 -0.74 0.30
N GLU A 60 3.84 -0.15 1.27
CA GLU A 60 3.13 1.13 1.10
C GLU A 60 4.09 2.25 0.70
N VAL A 61 5.22 2.39 1.41
CA VAL A 61 6.25 3.40 1.13
C VAL A 61 6.87 3.21 -0.26
N ILE A 62 7.22 1.97 -0.63
CA ILE A 62 7.77 1.70 -1.96
C ILE A 62 6.75 2.02 -3.04
N LYS A 63 5.51 1.56 -2.89
CA LYS A 63 4.50 1.68 -3.93
C LYS A 63 3.93 3.09 -4.07
N THR A 64 3.83 3.85 -2.98
CA THR A 64 3.46 5.27 -3.07
C THR A 64 4.49 6.08 -3.87
N SER A 65 5.78 5.78 -3.73
CA SER A 65 6.85 6.43 -4.51
C SER A 65 6.89 5.94 -5.96
N GLU A 66 6.66 4.64 -6.20
CA GLU A 66 6.65 4.06 -7.54
C GLU A 66 5.47 4.57 -8.40
N ILE A 67 4.32 4.91 -7.80
CA ILE A 67 3.20 5.59 -8.49
C ILE A 67 3.69 6.91 -9.11
N GLU A 68 4.55 7.65 -8.41
CA GLU A 68 5.13 8.92 -8.89
C GLU A 68 6.37 8.73 -9.77
N GLY A 69 6.78 7.48 -10.03
CA GLY A 69 7.93 7.14 -10.87
C GLY A 69 9.26 7.09 -10.12
N GLU A 70 9.27 7.17 -8.80
CA GLU A 70 10.46 7.06 -7.96
C GLU A 70 10.66 5.62 -7.50
N ILE A 71 11.84 5.05 -7.77
CA ILE A 71 12.21 3.69 -7.35
C ILE A 71 13.08 3.78 -6.10
N LEU A 72 12.54 3.34 -4.96
CA LEU A 72 13.25 3.32 -3.68
C LEU A 72 13.97 1.98 -3.48
N ASN A 73 15.12 2.01 -2.78
CA ASN A 73 15.82 0.81 -2.35
C ASN A 73 15.03 0.09 -1.25
N LYS A 74 14.61 -1.14 -1.50
CA LYS A 74 13.73 -1.93 -0.62
C LYS A 74 14.38 -2.19 0.74
N GLU A 75 15.68 -2.52 0.76
CA GLU A 75 16.40 -2.82 2.02
C GLU A 75 16.50 -1.57 2.90
N GLN A 76 16.76 -0.41 2.31
CA GLN A 76 16.78 0.85 3.03
C GLN A 76 15.41 1.22 3.60
N VAL A 77 14.32 1.09 2.81
CA VAL A 77 12.96 1.33 3.28
C VAL A 77 12.63 0.39 4.44
N ARG A 78 12.89 -0.92 4.28
CA ARG A 78 12.62 -1.92 5.32
C ARG A 78 13.39 -1.63 6.61
N SER A 79 14.67 -1.27 6.50
CA SER A 79 15.51 -0.92 7.66
C SER A 79 15.01 0.33 8.36
N SER A 80 14.59 1.35 7.62
CA SER A 80 13.99 2.56 8.19
C SER A 80 12.69 2.24 8.93
N VAL A 81 11.77 1.47 8.32
CA VAL A 81 10.51 1.07 8.96
C VAL A 81 10.79 0.26 10.22
N ALA A 82 11.72 -0.72 10.19
CA ALA A 82 12.08 -1.53 11.36
C ALA A 82 12.58 -0.66 12.53
N ARG A 83 13.40 0.36 12.21
CA ARG A 83 13.92 1.32 13.20
C ARG A 83 12.79 2.13 13.84
N HIS A 84 11.92 2.72 13.04
CA HIS A 84 10.81 3.52 13.55
C HIS A 84 9.77 2.70 14.33
N LEU A 85 9.65 1.40 14.04
CA LEU A 85 8.82 0.45 14.80
C LEU A 85 9.50 -0.08 16.06
N GLY A 86 10.82 0.16 16.25
CA GLY A 86 11.59 -0.34 17.40
C GLY A 86 11.82 -1.85 17.38
N ILE A 87 11.81 -2.48 16.20
CA ILE A 87 11.92 -3.94 16.01
C ILE A 87 13.24 -4.36 15.36
N GLU A 88 14.23 -3.50 15.32
CA GLU A 88 15.56 -3.79 14.76
C GLU A 88 16.21 -5.03 15.40
N HIS A 89 15.94 -5.25 16.68
CA HIS A 89 16.47 -6.40 17.44
C HIS A 89 15.96 -7.76 16.93
N LEU A 90 14.90 -7.81 16.12
CA LEU A 90 14.40 -9.03 15.49
C LEU A 90 15.20 -9.42 14.24
N TYR A 91 16.15 -8.59 13.81
CA TYR A 91 16.94 -8.79 12.60
C TYR A 91 18.42 -8.89 12.91
N ASN A 92 19.15 -9.62 12.05
CA ASN A 92 20.60 -9.62 12.12
C ASN A 92 21.11 -8.19 11.82
N PRO A 93 21.93 -7.59 12.71
CA PRO A 93 22.50 -6.25 12.49
C PRO A 93 23.19 -6.07 11.13
N ASP A 94 23.82 -7.14 10.62
CA ASP A 94 24.51 -7.13 9.33
C ASP A 94 23.54 -7.00 8.12
N THR A 95 22.26 -7.21 8.33
CA THR A 95 21.22 -7.09 7.28
C THR A 95 20.55 -5.72 7.26
N LEU A 96 20.77 -4.89 8.28
CA LEU A 96 20.20 -3.55 8.37
C LEU A 96 21.07 -2.55 7.59
N VAL A 97 20.44 -1.89 6.63
CA VAL A 97 21.11 -0.89 5.79
C VAL A 97 20.73 0.51 6.25
N THR A 98 21.69 1.43 6.26
CA THR A 98 21.41 2.83 6.60
C THR A 98 20.56 3.46 5.49
N PRO A 99 19.34 3.97 5.79
CA PRO A 99 18.51 4.64 4.81
C PRO A 99 19.09 6.01 4.45
N THR A 100 18.78 6.48 3.24
CA THR A 100 19.01 7.89 2.91
C THR A 100 18.02 8.77 3.68
N ARG A 101 18.33 10.05 3.80
CA ARG A 101 17.48 11.02 4.50
C ARG A 101 16.09 11.14 3.86
N GLU A 102 16.03 11.05 2.54
CA GLU A 102 14.78 11.11 1.77
C GLU A 102 13.90 9.88 2.06
N ILE A 103 14.49 8.69 2.07
CA ILE A 103 13.76 7.44 2.39
C ILE A 103 13.22 7.50 3.82
N ASP A 104 14.07 7.90 4.77
CA ASP A 104 13.69 7.97 6.19
C ASP A 104 12.53 8.96 6.40
N ALA A 105 12.56 10.10 5.70
CA ALA A 105 11.49 11.10 5.76
C ALA A 105 10.15 10.61 5.20
N ILE A 106 10.15 9.86 4.09
CA ILE A 106 8.92 9.28 3.54
C ILE A 106 8.36 8.21 4.49
N VAL A 107 9.23 7.37 5.06
CA VAL A 107 8.83 6.36 6.06
C VAL A 107 8.23 7.04 7.29
N GLU A 108 8.90 8.05 7.85
CA GLU A 108 8.39 8.80 9.00
C GLU A 108 7.02 9.42 8.70
N MET A 109 6.85 10.06 7.55
CA MET A 109 5.57 10.65 7.15
C MET A 109 4.45 9.61 7.14
N MET A 110 4.66 8.45 6.51
CA MET A 110 3.64 7.40 6.41
C MET A 110 3.30 6.79 7.77
N LEU A 111 4.31 6.57 8.61
CA LEU A 111 4.09 6.07 9.97
C LEU A 111 3.39 7.09 10.87
N ARG A 112 3.77 8.38 10.79
CA ARG A 112 3.09 9.45 11.52
C ARG A 112 1.63 9.57 11.12
N ALA A 113 1.32 9.45 9.83
CA ALA A 113 -0.06 9.42 9.35
C ALA A 113 -0.88 8.34 10.06
N SER A 114 -0.35 7.13 10.21
CA SER A 114 -1.03 6.04 10.90
C SER A 114 -1.01 6.19 12.42
N PHE A 115 0.11 6.58 13.04
CA PHE A 115 0.24 6.64 14.51
C PHE A 115 -0.60 7.76 15.13
N TYR A 116 -0.76 8.88 14.44
CA TYR A 116 -1.50 10.03 14.94
C TYR A 116 -2.93 10.11 14.38
N PHE A 117 -3.53 8.98 14.01
CA PHE A 117 -4.85 8.93 13.38
C PHE A 117 -5.98 9.53 14.23
N ASN A 118 -5.83 9.53 15.57
CA ASN A 118 -6.81 10.13 16.51
C ASN A 118 -6.59 11.63 16.78
N GLN A 119 -5.49 12.20 16.27
CA GLN A 119 -5.23 13.64 16.41
C GLN A 119 -5.80 14.40 15.22
N PRO A 120 -6.20 15.66 15.38
CA PRO A 120 -6.62 16.49 14.27
C PRO A 120 -5.50 16.63 13.24
N LEU A 121 -5.84 16.57 11.95
CA LEU A 121 -4.95 16.95 10.86
C LEU A 121 -4.83 18.47 10.84
N THR A 122 -3.61 19.00 10.73
CA THR A 122 -3.36 20.44 10.67
C THR A 122 -2.62 20.83 9.40
N LEU A 123 -2.75 22.10 9.00
CA LEU A 123 -2.00 22.63 7.86
C LEU A 123 -0.48 22.57 8.11
N ASP A 124 -0.04 22.86 9.34
CA ASP A 124 1.36 22.80 9.73
C ASP A 124 1.94 21.39 9.60
N GLU A 125 1.15 20.36 9.91
CA GLU A 125 1.54 18.96 9.73
C GLU A 125 1.67 18.62 8.24
N ILE A 126 0.73 19.03 7.40
CA ILE A 126 0.80 18.87 5.95
C ILE A 126 2.05 19.56 5.39
N PHE A 127 2.35 20.77 5.84
CA PHE A 127 3.56 21.50 5.46
C PHE A 127 4.84 20.81 5.95
N ALA A 128 4.82 20.24 7.16
CA ALA A 128 5.94 19.46 7.69
C ALA A 128 6.19 18.20 6.84
N TRP A 129 5.15 17.47 6.47
CA TRP A 129 5.26 16.32 5.56
C TRP A 129 5.81 16.72 4.20
N HIS A 130 5.32 17.84 3.63
CA HIS A 130 5.83 18.32 2.35
C HIS A 130 7.32 18.71 2.43
N ARG A 131 7.76 19.39 3.52
CA ARG A 131 9.19 19.68 3.74
C ARG A 131 10.02 18.41 3.87
N ALA A 132 9.48 17.38 4.52
CA ALA A 132 10.16 16.10 4.68
C ALA A 132 10.35 15.36 3.35
N LEU A 133 9.38 15.43 2.44
CA LEU A 133 9.49 14.86 1.08
C LEU A 133 10.57 15.56 0.24
N PHE A 134 10.84 16.85 0.48
CA PHE A 134 11.77 17.66 -0.31
C PHE A 134 12.77 18.39 0.58
N PRO A 135 13.66 17.66 1.28
CA PRO A 135 14.58 18.23 2.27
C PRO A 135 15.62 19.18 1.66
N THR A 136 15.88 19.04 0.38
CA THR A 136 16.79 19.91 -0.39
C THR A 136 16.09 21.12 -1.02
N GLY A 137 14.75 21.14 -1.03
CA GLY A 137 13.96 22.13 -1.76
C GLY A 137 13.93 21.90 -3.28
N PHE A 138 14.27 20.67 -3.72
CA PHE A 138 14.24 20.29 -5.14
C PHE A 138 13.38 19.05 -5.36
N SER A 139 12.70 19.03 -6.51
CA SER A 139 12.10 17.84 -7.10
C SER A 139 12.84 17.54 -8.39
N GLY A 140 13.64 16.48 -8.40
CA GLY A 140 14.58 16.23 -9.48
C GLY A 140 15.52 17.41 -9.69
N LEU A 141 15.42 18.06 -10.87
CA LEU A 141 16.23 19.24 -11.22
C LEU A 141 15.51 20.57 -10.94
N TYR A 142 14.24 20.54 -10.54
CA TYR A 142 13.42 21.73 -10.36
C TYR A 142 13.40 22.16 -8.89
N LYS A 143 13.67 23.46 -8.66
CA LYS A 143 13.50 24.05 -7.34
C LYS A 143 12.02 24.23 -7.04
N ILE A 144 11.58 23.79 -5.86
CA ILE A 144 10.21 23.89 -5.39
C ILE A 144 10.13 24.61 -4.05
N GLN A 145 8.94 25.12 -3.72
CA GLN A 145 8.67 25.76 -2.43
C GLN A 145 8.28 24.68 -1.38
N ALA A 146 9.30 24.02 -0.78
CA ALA A 146 9.05 22.97 0.21
C ALA A 146 8.31 23.52 1.46
N GLY A 147 7.17 22.90 1.78
CA GLY A 147 6.33 23.26 2.94
C GLY A 147 5.57 24.59 2.79
N ARG A 148 5.26 24.99 1.55
CA ARG A 148 4.43 26.15 1.23
C ARG A 148 3.47 25.80 0.11
N LEU A 149 2.34 26.50 0.07
CA LEU A 149 1.41 26.39 -1.05
C LEU A 149 2.09 26.90 -2.33
N ARG A 150 1.74 26.26 -3.45
CA ARG A 150 2.13 26.77 -4.77
C ARG A 150 1.56 28.16 -5.03
N ASP A 151 2.17 28.85 -5.94
CA ASP A 151 1.63 30.06 -6.55
C ASP A 151 1.50 29.85 -8.08
N ASP A 152 0.69 30.66 -8.72
CA ASP A 152 0.43 30.54 -10.16
C ASP A 152 1.31 31.49 -10.98
N ARG A 153 2.50 31.91 -10.48
CA ARG A 153 3.39 32.86 -11.18
C ARG A 153 3.90 32.34 -12.51
N THR A 154 4.02 31.03 -12.65
CA THR A 154 4.45 30.38 -13.89
C THR A 154 3.29 29.85 -14.74
N GLY A 155 2.04 30.13 -14.35
CA GLY A 155 0.82 29.65 -14.97
C GLY A 155 0.00 28.73 -14.05
N ALA A 156 -1.20 28.40 -14.50
CA ALA A 156 -2.09 27.51 -13.76
C ALA A 156 -1.48 26.12 -13.57
N MET A 157 -1.69 25.51 -12.39
CA MET A 157 -1.22 24.16 -12.11
C MET A 157 -2.01 23.15 -12.93
N GLN A 158 -1.32 22.39 -13.75
CA GLN A 158 -1.91 21.39 -14.64
C GLN A 158 -1.28 20.02 -14.46
N VAL A 159 -2.11 18.99 -14.42
CA VAL A 159 -1.68 17.59 -14.54
C VAL A 159 -1.62 17.24 -16.03
N VAL A 160 -0.42 16.97 -16.51
CA VAL A 160 -0.17 16.77 -17.93
C VAL A 160 0.49 15.42 -18.22
N SER A 161 0.30 14.90 -19.44
CA SER A 161 1.06 13.79 -19.99
C SER A 161 1.50 14.09 -21.41
N GLY A 162 2.47 13.32 -21.91
CA GLY A 162 3.01 13.48 -23.27
C GLY A 162 4.41 14.12 -23.27
N GLY A 163 5.12 14.03 -24.42
CA GLY A 163 6.43 14.61 -24.62
C GLY A 163 6.35 16.02 -25.21
N TYR A 164 7.52 16.64 -25.37
CA TYR A 164 7.66 17.99 -25.91
C TYR A 164 6.85 18.17 -27.21
N GLY A 165 5.97 19.18 -27.25
CA GLY A 165 5.10 19.47 -28.41
C GLY A 165 3.82 18.64 -28.54
N ARG A 166 3.55 17.67 -27.63
CA ARG A 166 2.31 16.87 -27.60
C ARG A 166 1.74 16.74 -26.19
N THR A 167 1.76 17.81 -25.42
CA THR A 167 1.26 17.85 -24.06
C THR A 167 -0.26 17.72 -24.05
N LYS A 168 -0.81 16.73 -23.36
CA LYS A 168 -2.22 16.57 -23.07
C LYS A 168 -2.48 17.02 -21.64
N VAL A 169 -3.36 18.00 -21.45
CA VAL A 169 -3.83 18.45 -20.13
C VAL A 169 -4.97 17.53 -19.71
N HIS A 170 -4.77 16.82 -18.60
CA HIS A 170 -5.77 15.94 -17.97
C HIS A 170 -6.64 16.71 -16.99
N PHE A 171 -6.04 17.55 -16.20
CA PHE A 171 -6.70 18.31 -15.15
C PHE A 171 -5.98 19.66 -14.94
N GLU A 172 -6.74 20.69 -14.60
CA GLU A 172 -6.24 21.97 -14.14
C GLU A 172 -6.77 22.22 -12.72
N ALA A 173 -5.88 22.44 -11.77
CA ALA A 173 -6.22 22.61 -10.37
C ALA A 173 -6.82 24.01 -10.11
N PRO A 174 -7.55 24.20 -8.98
CA PRO A 174 -8.04 25.52 -8.57
C PRO A 174 -6.93 26.58 -8.54
N ALA A 175 -7.26 27.81 -8.81
CA ALA A 175 -6.30 28.91 -8.75
C ALA A 175 -5.64 29.00 -7.37
N ALA A 176 -4.31 29.25 -7.34
CA ALA A 176 -3.53 29.25 -6.10
C ALA A 176 -4.06 30.19 -5.03
N GLN A 177 -4.64 31.31 -5.43
CA GLN A 177 -5.24 32.29 -4.50
C GLN A 177 -6.41 31.73 -3.69
N LEU A 178 -7.07 30.66 -4.15
CA LEU A 178 -8.19 30.01 -3.44
C LEU A 178 -7.72 28.95 -2.45
N LEU A 179 -6.48 28.48 -2.56
CA LEU A 179 -5.98 27.35 -1.78
C LEU A 179 -6.03 27.54 -0.26
N PRO A 180 -5.70 28.71 0.32
CA PRO A 180 -5.78 28.89 1.77
C PRO A 180 -7.19 28.61 2.31
N ASP A 181 -8.22 29.14 1.66
CA ASP A 181 -9.62 28.96 2.08
C ASP A 181 -10.12 27.54 1.80
N GLU A 182 -9.79 26.97 0.64
CA GLU A 182 -10.19 25.62 0.27
C GLU A 182 -9.53 24.57 1.17
N LEU A 183 -8.24 24.72 1.53
CA LEU A 183 -7.58 23.85 2.48
C LEU A 183 -8.13 23.99 3.90
N ALA A 184 -8.48 25.21 4.33
CA ALA A 184 -9.14 25.40 5.63
C ALA A 184 -10.48 24.66 5.69
N LYS A 185 -11.30 24.73 4.62
CA LYS A 185 -12.54 23.94 4.50
C LYS A 185 -12.28 22.44 4.52
N PHE A 186 -11.28 21.98 3.73
CA PHE A 186 -10.90 20.58 3.70
C PHE A 186 -10.49 20.05 5.08
N ILE A 187 -9.61 20.77 5.80
CA ILE A 187 -9.10 20.38 7.11
C ILE A 187 -10.23 20.38 8.15
N ALA A 188 -11.13 21.40 8.12
CA ALA A 188 -12.29 21.44 9.00
C ALA A 188 -13.19 20.22 8.79
N TRP A 189 -13.57 19.93 7.54
CA TRP A 189 -14.38 18.77 7.18
C TRP A 189 -13.67 17.43 7.51
N TYR A 190 -12.38 17.32 7.27
CA TYR A 190 -11.60 16.12 7.55
C TYR A 190 -11.63 15.77 9.04
N ASN A 191 -11.51 16.77 9.91
CA ASN A 191 -11.47 16.62 11.36
C ASN A 191 -12.85 16.49 12.00
N GLU A 192 -13.90 16.95 11.33
CA GLU A 192 -15.27 16.87 11.81
C GLU A 192 -15.73 15.42 11.97
N GLU A 193 -16.40 15.12 13.06
CA GLU A 193 -17.08 13.83 13.23
C GLU A 193 -18.40 13.83 12.45
N GLN A 194 -18.55 12.87 11.57
CA GLN A 194 -19.74 12.70 10.72
C GLN A 194 -20.29 11.28 10.94
N PRO A 195 -21.16 11.07 11.93
CA PRO A 195 -21.65 9.74 12.30
C PRO A 195 -22.35 8.99 11.16
N ASP A 196 -22.97 9.72 10.24
CA ASP A 196 -23.69 9.14 9.10
C ASP A 196 -22.80 8.82 7.90
N LEU A 197 -21.52 9.23 7.93
CA LEU A 197 -20.56 8.94 6.86
C LEU A 197 -19.55 7.88 7.32
N ASP A 198 -19.59 6.72 6.67
CA ASP A 198 -18.61 5.66 6.93
C ASP A 198 -17.17 6.16 6.68
N LEU A 199 -16.24 5.85 7.61
CA LEU A 199 -14.87 6.36 7.54
C LEU A 199 -14.09 5.85 6.30
N THR A 200 -14.49 4.73 5.70
CA THR A 200 -13.89 4.28 4.42
C THR A 200 -14.34 5.15 3.25
N LEU A 201 -15.60 5.59 3.25
CA LEU A 201 -16.10 6.58 2.30
C LEU A 201 -15.43 7.94 2.52
N LYS A 202 -15.30 8.35 3.79
CA LYS A 202 -14.60 9.58 4.15
C LYS A 202 -13.15 9.58 3.68
N ALA A 203 -12.45 8.44 3.77
CA ALA A 203 -11.10 8.27 3.24
C ALA A 203 -11.05 8.47 1.71
N GLY A 204 -12.01 7.90 0.98
CA GLY A 204 -12.12 8.06 -0.47
C GLY A 204 -12.42 9.50 -0.89
N ILE A 205 -13.32 10.20 -0.17
CA ILE A 205 -13.62 11.61 -0.41
C ILE A 205 -12.41 12.49 -0.09
N ALA A 206 -11.73 12.25 1.05
CA ALA A 206 -10.53 13.00 1.42
C ALA A 206 -9.43 12.86 0.35
N HIS A 207 -9.26 11.66 -0.19
CA HIS A 207 -8.32 11.41 -1.29
C HIS A 207 -8.67 12.26 -2.52
N LEU A 208 -9.91 12.17 -3.00
CA LEU A 208 -10.37 12.91 -4.18
C LEU A 208 -10.24 14.43 -3.96
N TRP A 209 -10.67 14.91 -2.79
CA TRP A 209 -10.66 16.34 -2.50
C TRP A 209 -9.25 16.89 -2.47
N PHE A 210 -8.33 16.28 -1.70
CA PHE A 210 -6.97 16.77 -1.59
C PHE A 210 -6.19 16.71 -2.92
N VAL A 211 -6.34 15.60 -3.68
CA VAL A 211 -5.68 15.50 -4.99
C VAL A 211 -6.26 16.47 -6.01
N THR A 212 -7.52 16.89 -5.86
CA THR A 212 -8.17 17.91 -6.70
C THR A 212 -7.67 19.31 -6.35
N LEU A 213 -7.49 19.64 -5.08
CA LEU A 213 -6.90 20.92 -4.67
C LEU A 213 -5.47 21.09 -5.21
N HIS A 214 -4.71 20.02 -5.25
CA HIS A 214 -3.35 19.98 -5.76
C HIS A 214 -2.48 21.15 -5.21
N PRO A 215 -2.36 21.27 -3.87
CA PRO A 215 -1.94 22.52 -3.24
C PRO A 215 -0.45 22.83 -3.35
N PHE A 216 0.38 21.91 -3.86
CA PHE A 216 1.82 22.04 -3.94
C PHE A 216 2.32 21.94 -5.38
N GLU A 217 3.57 22.38 -5.61
CA GLU A 217 4.21 22.28 -6.92
C GLU A 217 4.54 20.82 -7.29
N ASP A 218 4.80 19.97 -6.28
CA ASP A 218 5.00 18.53 -6.42
C ASP A 218 4.65 17.80 -5.11
N GLY A 219 4.65 16.46 -5.10
CA GLY A 219 4.41 15.64 -3.90
C GLY A 219 2.93 15.49 -3.52
N ASN A 220 2.00 16.10 -4.29
CA ASN A 220 0.57 16.04 -3.98
C ASN A 220 0.04 14.61 -3.89
N GLY A 221 0.46 13.70 -4.77
CA GLY A 221 0.04 12.31 -4.75
C GLY A 221 0.48 11.57 -3.47
N ARG A 222 1.74 11.74 -3.06
CA ARG A 222 2.28 11.11 -1.82
C ARG A 222 1.57 11.64 -0.58
N LEU A 223 1.34 12.95 -0.49
CA LEU A 223 0.58 13.57 0.60
C LEU A 223 -0.88 13.11 0.62
N THR A 224 -1.54 13.05 -0.54
CA THR A 224 -2.90 12.50 -0.66
C THR A 224 -2.99 11.11 -0.07
N ARG A 225 -2.04 10.23 -0.41
CA ARG A 225 -2.03 8.86 0.11
C ARG A 225 -1.71 8.79 1.60
N ALA A 226 -0.85 9.66 2.13
CA ALA A 226 -0.62 9.77 3.57
C ALA A 226 -1.88 10.24 4.34
N ILE A 227 -2.60 11.23 3.82
CA ILE A 227 -3.88 11.71 4.37
C ILE A 227 -4.93 10.59 4.33
N THR A 228 -4.99 9.85 3.23
CA THR A 228 -5.88 8.70 3.06
C THR A 228 -5.55 7.60 4.07
N GLU A 229 -4.27 7.26 4.22
CA GLU A 229 -3.77 6.26 5.15
C GLU A 229 -4.14 6.61 6.60
N ARG A 230 -4.05 7.88 6.99
CA ARG A 230 -4.47 8.36 8.30
C ARG A 230 -5.97 8.13 8.56
N MET A 231 -6.82 8.43 7.57
CA MET A 231 -8.27 8.18 7.69
C MET A 231 -8.59 6.68 7.71
N LEU A 232 -7.88 5.87 6.93
CA LEU A 232 -8.01 4.42 6.98
C LEU A 232 -7.55 3.83 8.32
N ALA A 233 -6.49 4.37 8.93
CA ALA A 233 -6.09 4.01 10.30
C ALA A 233 -7.17 4.34 11.33
N LYS A 234 -7.83 5.51 11.18
CA LYS A 234 -9.00 5.87 11.99
C LYS A 234 -10.16 4.90 11.75
N SER A 235 -10.40 4.51 10.51
CA SER A 235 -11.43 3.53 10.12
C SER A 235 -11.18 2.14 10.73
N ASP A 236 -9.91 1.70 10.81
CA ASP A 236 -9.50 0.44 11.43
C ASP A 236 -9.48 0.51 12.96
N GLY A 237 -9.53 1.71 13.54
CA GLY A 237 -9.33 1.94 14.98
C GLY A 237 -7.94 1.50 15.45
N SER A 238 -6.94 1.50 14.55
CA SER A 238 -5.62 0.96 14.80
C SER A 238 -4.53 1.73 14.07
N ALA A 239 -3.46 2.06 14.80
CA ALA A 239 -2.23 2.58 14.20
C ALA A 239 -1.45 1.51 13.41
N ARG A 240 -1.71 0.22 13.67
CA ARG A 240 -1.04 -0.88 12.99
C ARG A 240 -1.70 -1.12 11.63
N ARG A 241 -0.88 -1.01 10.58
CA ARG A 241 -1.31 -1.20 9.20
C ARG A 241 -0.82 -2.54 8.68
N PHE A 242 -1.71 -3.34 8.11
CA PHE A 242 -1.43 -4.70 7.63
C PHE A 242 -1.68 -4.88 6.14
N TYR A 243 -2.07 -3.83 5.42
CA TYR A 243 -2.32 -3.83 3.98
C TYR A 243 -1.74 -2.57 3.34
N SER A 244 -1.60 -2.59 2.03
CA SER A 244 -1.11 -1.45 1.24
C SER A 244 -2.14 -1.06 0.19
N MET A 245 -2.71 0.12 0.34
CA MET A 245 -3.60 0.73 -0.66
C MET A 245 -2.81 1.13 -1.91
N SER A 246 -1.61 1.69 -1.73
CA SER A 246 -0.74 2.12 -2.85
C SER A 246 -0.30 0.95 -3.73
N ALA A 247 -0.16 -0.26 -3.19
CA ALA A 247 0.15 -1.44 -4.00
C ALA A 247 -0.98 -1.77 -4.98
N GLN A 248 -2.24 -1.63 -4.57
CA GLN A 248 -3.38 -1.88 -5.46
C GLN A 248 -3.60 -0.72 -6.43
N ILE A 249 -3.41 0.52 -5.99
CA ILE A 249 -3.43 1.70 -6.89
C ILE A 249 -2.40 1.52 -8.01
N LEU A 250 -1.18 1.10 -7.68
CA LEU A 250 -0.14 0.87 -8.68
C LEU A 250 -0.50 -0.27 -9.64
N ALA A 251 -1.08 -1.36 -9.14
CA ALA A 251 -1.49 -2.50 -9.96
C ALA A 251 -2.54 -2.11 -11.01
N THR A 252 -3.39 -1.12 -10.71
CA THR A 252 -4.43 -0.57 -11.59
C THR A 252 -4.18 0.90 -11.93
N ARG A 253 -2.92 1.32 -12.06
CA ARG A 253 -2.52 2.73 -12.20
C ARG A 253 -3.24 3.46 -13.33
N SER A 254 -3.43 2.82 -14.45
CA SER A 254 -4.14 3.42 -15.59
C SER A 254 -5.63 3.68 -15.29
N GLU A 255 -6.26 2.78 -14.54
CA GLU A 255 -7.67 2.93 -14.12
C GLU A 255 -7.79 4.04 -13.07
N TYR A 256 -6.84 4.11 -12.13
CA TYR A 256 -6.77 5.17 -11.13
C TYR A 256 -6.77 6.56 -11.78
N TYR A 257 -5.86 6.81 -12.72
CA TYR A 257 -5.82 8.12 -13.39
C TYR A 257 -7.03 8.38 -14.27
N LYS A 258 -7.59 7.35 -14.90
CA LYS A 258 -8.80 7.47 -15.71
C LYS A 258 -10.01 7.85 -14.87
N ILE A 259 -10.22 7.19 -13.73
CA ILE A 259 -11.36 7.51 -12.85
C ILE A 259 -11.18 8.88 -12.17
N LEU A 260 -9.97 9.26 -11.77
CA LEU A 260 -9.70 10.61 -11.31
C LEU A 260 -10.04 11.66 -12.35
N GLU A 261 -9.51 11.53 -13.56
CA GLU A 261 -9.75 12.47 -14.66
C GLU A 261 -11.25 12.59 -14.97
N SER A 262 -11.99 11.46 -15.03
CA SER A 262 -13.42 11.47 -15.31
C SER A 262 -14.23 12.11 -14.20
N THR A 263 -13.88 11.86 -12.93
CA THR A 263 -14.55 12.48 -11.76
C THR A 263 -14.26 13.97 -11.68
N GLN A 264 -12.99 14.37 -11.86
CA GLN A 264 -12.57 15.76 -11.82
C GLN A 264 -13.15 16.63 -12.98
N LYS A 265 -13.52 15.99 -14.10
CA LYS A 265 -14.21 16.62 -15.24
C LYS A 265 -15.73 16.44 -15.19
N GLY A 266 -16.23 15.73 -14.20
CA GLY A 266 -17.66 15.46 -14.00
C GLY A 266 -18.39 16.55 -13.24
N LEU A 267 -19.60 16.19 -12.82
CA LEU A 267 -20.39 16.94 -11.86
C LEU A 267 -19.98 16.56 -10.42
N THR A 268 -20.80 16.97 -9.43
CA THR A 268 -20.55 16.68 -8.01
C THR A 268 -20.84 15.22 -7.60
N SER A 269 -21.28 14.36 -8.50
CA SER A 269 -21.42 12.93 -8.21
C SER A 269 -20.05 12.25 -8.16
N VAL A 270 -19.74 11.66 -7.01
CA VAL A 270 -18.47 10.96 -6.75
C VAL A 270 -18.67 9.46 -6.52
N THR A 271 -19.83 8.94 -6.86
CA THR A 271 -20.19 7.53 -6.64
C THR A 271 -19.23 6.59 -7.36
N ASP A 272 -18.95 6.80 -8.65
CA ASP A 272 -18.05 5.93 -9.43
C ASP A 272 -16.62 5.92 -8.86
N TRP A 273 -16.14 7.07 -8.41
CA TRP A 273 -14.87 7.18 -7.70
C TRP A 273 -14.86 6.35 -6.40
N LEU A 274 -15.91 6.46 -5.60
CA LEU A 274 -16.02 5.72 -4.34
C LEU A 274 -16.19 4.21 -4.56
N VAL A 275 -16.89 3.79 -5.61
CA VAL A 275 -16.96 2.38 -6.03
C VAL A 275 -15.56 1.86 -6.34
N TRP A 276 -14.79 2.55 -7.18
CA TRP A 276 -13.42 2.19 -7.49
C TRP A 276 -12.54 2.15 -6.23
N PHE A 277 -12.64 3.17 -5.38
CA PHE A 277 -11.85 3.27 -4.14
C PHE A 277 -12.12 2.10 -3.19
N LEU A 278 -13.39 1.78 -2.94
CA LEU A 278 -13.79 0.66 -2.07
C LEU A 278 -13.39 -0.69 -2.65
N GLN A 279 -13.50 -0.88 -3.96
CA GLN A 279 -13.04 -2.11 -4.63
C GLN A 279 -11.52 -2.27 -4.49
N THR A 280 -10.77 -1.20 -4.69
CA THR A 280 -9.30 -1.19 -4.52
C THR A 280 -8.91 -1.48 -3.06
N LEU A 281 -9.61 -0.89 -2.09
CA LEU A 281 -9.42 -1.16 -0.66
C LEU A 281 -9.76 -2.63 -0.32
N GLY A 282 -10.86 -3.16 -0.84
CA GLY A 282 -11.25 -4.56 -0.69
C GLY A 282 -10.18 -5.53 -1.24
N GLN A 283 -9.58 -5.20 -2.38
CA GLN A 283 -8.46 -5.97 -2.95
C GLN A 283 -7.22 -5.90 -2.06
N ALA A 284 -6.87 -4.72 -1.53
CA ALA A 284 -5.74 -4.56 -0.61
C ALA A 284 -5.90 -5.42 0.65
N LEU A 285 -7.09 -5.42 1.25
CA LEU A 285 -7.43 -6.25 2.41
C LEU A 285 -7.40 -7.75 2.09
N THR A 286 -7.93 -8.16 0.94
CA THR A 286 -7.93 -9.56 0.49
C THR A 286 -6.50 -10.07 0.28
N MET A 287 -5.64 -9.26 -0.33
CA MET A 287 -4.22 -9.60 -0.51
C MET A 287 -3.49 -9.73 0.82
N ALA A 288 -3.79 -8.85 1.79
CA ALA A 288 -3.23 -8.93 3.13
C ALA A 288 -3.67 -10.21 3.87
N LEU A 289 -4.95 -10.53 3.84
CA LEU A 289 -5.50 -11.78 4.40
C LEU A 289 -4.82 -13.01 3.81
N THR A 290 -4.63 -13.04 2.48
CA THR A 290 -3.94 -14.15 1.81
C THR A 290 -2.48 -14.29 2.26
N ARG A 291 -1.76 -13.15 2.43
CA ARG A 291 -0.37 -13.17 2.93
C ARG A 291 -0.31 -13.67 4.37
N THR A 292 -1.19 -13.16 5.22
CA THR A 292 -1.26 -13.54 6.63
C THR A 292 -1.57 -15.01 6.77
N GLN A 293 -2.52 -15.54 5.99
CA GLN A 293 -2.86 -16.96 6.02
C GLN A 293 -1.63 -17.83 5.68
N ARG A 294 -0.87 -17.47 4.65
CA ARG A 294 0.38 -18.18 4.31
C ARG A 294 1.40 -18.16 5.45
N THR A 295 1.51 -17.05 6.17
CA THR A 295 2.41 -16.95 7.32
C THR A 295 1.95 -17.85 8.46
N VAL A 296 0.65 -17.87 8.74
CA VAL A 296 0.03 -18.77 9.72
C VAL A 296 0.25 -20.23 9.35
N ASP A 297 -0.03 -20.59 8.10
CA ASP A 297 0.13 -21.95 7.61
C ASP A 297 1.59 -22.41 7.71
N LYS A 298 2.54 -21.52 7.39
CA LYS A 298 3.96 -21.79 7.56
C LYS A 298 4.34 -22.00 9.03
N ALA A 299 3.85 -21.15 9.93
CA ALA A 299 4.11 -21.30 11.37
C ALA A 299 3.51 -22.60 11.92
N GLN A 300 2.28 -22.93 11.54
CA GLN A 300 1.63 -24.19 11.89
C GLN A 300 2.37 -25.40 11.32
N PHE A 301 2.85 -25.29 10.09
CA PHE A 301 3.69 -26.31 9.47
C PHE A 301 4.94 -26.60 10.32
N TRP A 302 5.72 -25.58 10.68
CA TRP A 302 6.90 -25.75 11.50
C TRP A 302 6.59 -26.25 12.92
N HIS A 303 5.48 -25.81 13.48
CA HIS A 303 5.04 -26.33 14.79
C HIS A 303 4.70 -27.82 14.74
N ARG A 304 3.97 -28.28 13.70
CA ARG A 304 3.66 -29.72 13.50
C ARG A 304 4.92 -30.55 13.31
N HIS A 305 5.90 -30.02 12.60
CA HIS A 305 7.15 -30.72 12.28
C HIS A 305 8.30 -30.40 13.24
N ARG A 306 8.03 -29.84 14.43
CA ARG A 306 9.07 -29.47 15.43
C ARG A 306 9.97 -30.64 15.86
N ASN A 307 9.48 -31.87 15.81
CA ASN A 307 10.20 -33.10 16.15
C ASN A 307 10.73 -33.85 14.92
N THR A 308 10.54 -33.31 13.72
CA THR A 308 11.00 -33.92 12.46
C THR A 308 12.40 -33.40 12.13
N THR A 309 13.35 -34.29 11.91
CA THR A 309 14.71 -33.90 11.51
C THR A 309 14.75 -33.57 10.02
N PHE A 310 15.19 -32.37 9.71
CA PHE A 310 15.46 -31.91 8.34
C PHE A 310 16.93 -31.55 8.18
N ASN A 311 17.49 -31.78 7.01
CA ASN A 311 18.79 -31.23 6.67
C ASN A 311 18.66 -29.75 6.22
N GLU A 312 19.78 -29.03 6.21
CA GLU A 312 19.80 -27.57 5.88
C GLU A 312 19.19 -27.26 4.50
N ARG A 313 19.42 -28.11 3.50
CA ARG A 313 18.86 -27.92 2.16
C ARG A 313 17.33 -28.08 2.15
N GLN A 314 16.82 -29.05 2.91
CA GLN A 314 15.39 -29.27 3.09
C GLN A 314 14.75 -28.07 3.77
N VAL A 315 15.31 -27.58 4.88
CA VAL A 315 14.82 -26.36 5.59
C VAL A 315 14.82 -25.17 4.65
N MET A 316 15.90 -24.95 3.90
CA MET A 316 15.99 -23.86 2.94
C MET A 316 14.91 -23.97 1.85
N MET A 317 14.70 -25.15 1.27
CA MET A 317 13.73 -25.33 0.20
C MET A 317 12.29 -25.26 0.69
N ILE A 318 11.96 -25.80 1.87
CA ILE A 318 10.65 -25.68 2.50
C ILE A 318 10.33 -24.18 2.74
N ASN A 319 11.29 -23.42 3.29
CA ASN A 319 11.09 -21.98 3.49
C ASN A 319 10.87 -21.22 2.18
N ARG A 320 11.56 -21.61 1.10
CA ARG A 320 11.33 -21.03 -0.23
C ARG A 320 9.97 -21.39 -0.82
N LEU A 321 9.49 -22.59 -0.59
CA LEU A 321 8.17 -23.03 -1.05
C LEU A 321 7.02 -22.27 -0.36
N TRP A 322 7.21 -21.90 0.91
CA TRP A 322 6.30 -21.00 1.64
C TRP A 322 6.40 -19.53 1.23
N GLY A 323 7.53 -19.11 0.64
CA GLY A 323 7.81 -17.73 0.22
C GLY A 323 7.68 -17.53 -1.30
N ASP A 324 8.75 -17.03 -1.90
CA ASP A 324 8.79 -16.58 -3.30
C ASP A 324 9.21 -17.71 -4.29
N PHE A 325 8.59 -18.88 -4.21
CA PHE A 325 8.87 -19.96 -5.13
C PHE A 325 7.95 -19.88 -6.36
N PHE A 326 8.53 -19.65 -7.54
CA PHE A 326 7.78 -19.59 -8.79
C PHE A 326 7.81 -20.91 -9.57
N GLY A 327 6.64 -21.33 -10.04
CA GLY A 327 6.46 -22.49 -10.91
C GLY A 327 6.58 -23.82 -10.18
N LYS A 328 6.67 -24.92 -10.94
CA LYS A 328 6.67 -26.28 -10.40
C LYS A 328 8.02 -26.62 -9.76
N LEU A 329 7.98 -27.27 -8.59
CA LEU A 329 9.16 -27.86 -7.98
C LEU A 329 9.49 -29.19 -8.70
N THR A 330 10.67 -29.25 -9.29
CA THR A 330 11.22 -30.45 -9.94
C THR A 330 12.57 -30.78 -9.33
N THR A 331 13.04 -32.03 -9.48
CA THR A 331 14.36 -32.47 -9.03
C THR A 331 15.48 -31.59 -9.61
N LYS A 332 15.36 -31.22 -10.90
CA LYS A 332 16.32 -30.33 -11.56
C LYS A 332 16.37 -28.94 -10.90
N LYS A 333 15.20 -28.37 -10.59
CA LYS A 333 15.09 -27.05 -9.94
C LYS A 333 15.63 -27.08 -8.51
N TRP A 334 15.33 -28.15 -7.76
CA TRP A 334 15.92 -28.39 -6.44
C TRP A 334 17.43 -28.44 -6.50
N ALA A 335 18.01 -29.31 -7.37
CA ALA A 335 19.45 -29.46 -7.53
C ALA A 335 20.15 -28.13 -7.84
N MET A 336 19.55 -27.34 -8.73
CA MET A 336 20.07 -26.01 -9.10
C MET A 336 20.05 -25.05 -7.91
N MET A 337 18.94 -24.99 -7.17
CA MET A 337 18.76 -24.05 -6.05
C MET A 337 19.59 -24.41 -4.82
N THR A 338 19.82 -25.72 -4.59
CA THR A 338 20.64 -26.23 -3.48
C THR A 338 22.10 -26.45 -3.84
N LYS A 339 22.49 -26.22 -5.12
CA LYS A 339 23.81 -26.46 -5.66
C LYS A 339 24.32 -27.91 -5.42
N THR A 340 23.44 -28.89 -5.66
CA THR A 340 23.74 -30.33 -5.47
C THR A 340 23.55 -31.14 -6.76
N SER A 341 23.94 -32.42 -6.73
CA SER A 341 23.64 -33.35 -7.81
C SER A 341 22.15 -33.68 -7.88
N ALA A 342 21.67 -34.12 -9.05
CA ALA A 342 20.30 -34.56 -9.22
C ALA A 342 19.93 -35.74 -8.30
N ASP A 343 20.88 -36.65 -8.04
CA ASP A 343 20.66 -37.80 -7.15
C ASP A 343 20.50 -37.35 -5.69
N THR A 344 21.29 -36.37 -5.23
CA THR A 344 21.17 -35.80 -3.90
C THR A 344 19.83 -35.08 -3.75
N ALA A 345 19.46 -34.27 -4.76
CA ALA A 345 18.18 -33.59 -4.81
C ALA A 345 16.98 -34.56 -4.74
N LEU A 346 17.08 -35.67 -5.50
CA LEU A 346 16.02 -36.68 -5.51
C LEU A 346 15.91 -37.40 -4.15
N ARG A 347 17.02 -37.68 -3.46
CA ARG A 347 17.01 -38.23 -2.10
C ARG A 347 16.38 -37.28 -1.09
N ASP A 348 16.79 -35.99 -1.12
CA ASP A 348 16.21 -34.97 -0.25
C ASP A 348 14.68 -34.85 -0.45
N ILE A 349 14.21 -34.87 -1.70
CA ILE A 349 12.79 -34.81 -2.06
C ILE A 349 12.04 -36.06 -1.61
N ASN A 350 12.58 -37.28 -1.88
CA ASN A 350 11.92 -38.51 -1.49
C ASN A 350 11.78 -38.60 0.05
N ASP A 351 12.81 -38.24 0.79
CA ASP A 351 12.76 -38.18 2.25
C ASP A 351 11.66 -37.21 2.74
N LEU A 352 11.46 -36.07 2.06
CA LEU A 352 10.34 -35.17 2.38
C LEU A 352 8.97 -35.73 1.99
N VAL A 353 8.89 -36.52 0.93
CA VAL A 353 7.67 -37.25 0.57
C VAL A 353 7.36 -38.31 1.60
N ASP A 354 8.36 -39.10 2.03
CA ASP A 354 8.20 -40.13 3.05
C ASP A 354 7.80 -39.55 4.42
N LYS A 355 8.25 -38.32 4.72
CA LYS A 355 7.86 -37.55 5.90
C LYS A 355 6.49 -36.86 5.78
N GLY A 356 5.81 -37.02 4.63
CA GLY A 356 4.51 -36.37 4.37
C GLY A 356 4.56 -34.86 4.17
N VAL A 357 5.76 -34.30 3.97
CA VAL A 357 5.98 -32.85 3.76
C VAL A 357 5.73 -32.44 2.32
N LEU A 358 6.11 -33.31 1.37
CA LEU A 358 5.85 -33.10 -0.05
C LEU A 358 4.92 -34.19 -0.58
N ILE A 359 4.10 -33.81 -1.55
CA ILE A 359 3.30 -34.75 -2.35
C ILE A 359 3.74 -34.68 -3.81
N LYS A 360 3.67 -35.85 -4.50
CA LYS A 360 3.93 -35.93 -5.92
C LYS A 360 2.70 -35.46 -6.69
N SER A 361 2.92 -34.60 -7.72
CA SER A 361 1.85 -34.26 -8.65
C SER A 361 1.37 -35.50 -9.43
N ALA A 362 0.16 -35.45 -9.99
CA ALA A 362 -0.39 -36.53 -10.81
C ALA A 362 0.41 -36.83 -12.10
N ALA A 363 1.28 -35.90 -12.54
CA ALA A 363 2.16 -36.11 -13.70
C ALA A 363 3.30 -37.08 -13.36
N SER A 364 3.66 -37.96 -14.30
CA SER A 364 4.73 -38.93 -14.14
C SER A 364 5.89 -38.70 -15.11
N GLY A 365 7.05 -39.31 -14.84
CA GLY A 365 8.22 -39.29 -15.68
C GLY A 365 8.95 -37.92 -15.68
N ARG A 366 9.38 -37.44 -16.85
CA ARG A 366 10.14 -36.18 -16.98
C ARG A 366 9.38 -34.93 -16.53
N SER A 367 8.05 -35.01 -16.40
CA SER A 367 7.15 -33.94 -15.95
C SER A 367 6.82 -34.01 -14.45
N GLN A 368 7.44 -34.94 -13.70
CA GLN A 368 7.20 -35.09 -12.27
C GLN A 368 7.50 -33.80 -11.51
N SER A 369 6.55 -33.32 -10.77
CA SER A 369 6.68 -32.18 -9.86
C SER A 369 6.19 -32.53 -8.46
N TYR A 370 6.52 -31.66 -7.51
CA TYR A 370 6.22 -31.84 -6.10
C TYR A 370 5.58 -30.56 -5.56
N GLU A 371 4.76 -30.70 -4.55
CA GLU A 371 4.09 -29.60 -3.88
C GLU A 371 4.11 -29.85 -2.37
N LEU A 372 4.03 -28.77 -1.59
CA LEU A 372 3.84 -28.92 -0.14
C LEU A 372 2.52 -29.65 0.12
N SER A 373 2.55 -30.62 1.03
CA SER A 373 1.36 -31.32 1.46
C SER A 373 0.43 -30.33 2.16
N SER A 374 -0.70 -30.03 1.53
CA SER A 374 -1.79 -29.26 2.16
C SER A 374 -2.62 -30.23 3.00
N HIS A 375 -2.14 -30.63 4.16
CA HIS A 375 -3.01 -31.26 5.15
C HIS A 375 -3.81 -30.17 5.89
N ALA A 376 -4.85 -29.70 5.24
CA ALA A 376 -6.02 -29.18 5.88
C ALA A 376 -7.01 -30.35 6.03
N ASP A 377 -6.68 -31.40 6.83
CA ASP A 377 -7.66 -32.39 7.28
C ASP A 377 -6.95 -33.40 8.21
N SER A 378 -7.04 -33.13 9.50
CA SER A 378 -7.28 -34.14 10.57
C SER A 378 -7.42 -33.43 11.91
#